data_b4868c5348286aae9d187e004c74b86e
#
_entry.id   b4868c5348286aae9d187e004c74b86e
#
_cell.length_a   1.000
_cell.length_b   1.000
_cell.length_c   1.000
_cell.angle_alpha   90.00
_cell.angle_beta   90.00
_cell.angle_gamma   90.00
#
_symmetry.space_group_name_H-M   'P 1'
#
loop_
_entity.id
_entity.type
_entity.pdbx_description
1 polymer ?
#
loop_
_entity_poly.entity_id
_entity_poly.type
_entity_poly.pdbx_seq_one_letter_code
_entity_poly.pdbx_strand_id
1 'polypeptide(L)'
;MPHDDDTLPESFAEELVRAGFDGSDPSRATLMAALHHPFPRARSLAIRGLARHQCVDNEILRPLLHDENANVIRDALEVAAHLETVNEETTAALSQLLNHADPLVVEATVFAAGELGLSELVDELNRITASHDDARCREAGVIALGQIGIDQGRDVILAALQDKPTVRRRAVVALSSFEGPDIETALDAAAHDRDWQVRSAVEQLRRDPD
;
A
#
# COMPACT_ATOMS: atom_id res chain seq x y z
N MET A 1 -1.90 -36.15 4.62
CA MET A 1 -1.83 -36.09 3.16
C MET A 1 -2.74 -34.96 2.73
N PRO A 2 -2.27 -33.82 2.25
CA PRO A 2 -3.14 -32.87 1.58
C PRO A 2 -3.67 -33.56 0.33
N HIS A 3 -4.98 -33.50 0.10
CA HIS A 3 -5.60 -34.02 -1.10
C HIS A 3 -5.07 -33.23 -2.31
N ASP A 4 -4.70 -33.91 -3.39
CA ASP A 4 -4.32 -33.33 -4.70
C ASP A 4 -5.42 -32.42 -5.32
N ASP A 5 -6.61 -32.35 -4.70
CA ASP A 5 -7.77 -31.55 -5.12
C ASP A 5 -7.71 -30.07 -4.66
N ASP A 6 -6.71 -29.66 -3.85
CA ASP A 6 -6.67 -28.32 -3.21
C ASP A 6 -5.73 -27.33 -3.93
N THR A 7 -5.21 -27.68 -5.10
CA THR A 7 -4.33 -26.82 -5.88
C THR A 7 -4.94 -26.44 -7.22
N LEU A 8 -4.87 -25.14 -7.55
CA LEU A 8 -5.26 -24.67 -8.88
C LEU A 8 -4.48 -25.43 -9.96
N PRO A 9 -5.16 -26.10 -10.96
CA PRO A 9 -4.47 -26.75 -12.06
C PRO A 9 -3.54 -25.77 -12.78
N GLU A 10 -2.29 -26.17 -13.03
CA GLU A 10 -1.29 -25.27 -13.63
C GLU A 10 -1.70 -24.81 -15.03
N SER A 11 -2.35 -25.68 -15.83
CA SER A 11 -2.90 -25.32 -17.15
C SER A 11 -3.92 -24.17 -17.07
N PHE A 12 -4.74 -24.13 -16.01
CA PHE A 12 -5.71 -23.05 -15.80
C PHE A 12 -5.01 -21.77 -15.28
N ALA A 13 -4.01 -21.92 -14.41
CA ALA A 13 -3.18 -20.77 -14.02
C ALA A 13 -2.49 -20.11 -15.23
N GLU A 14 -1.92 -20.92 -16.14
CA GLU A 14 -1.31 -20.44 -17.38
C GLU A 14 -2.34 -19.76 -18.30
N GLU A 15 -3.56 -20.29 -18.37
CA GLU A 15 -4.66 -19.67 -19.12
C GLU A 15 -4.98 -18.27 -18.57
N LEU A 16 -5.14 -18.13 -17.24
CA LEU A 16 -5.39 -16.83 -16.60
C LEU A 16 -4.25 -15.83 -16.80
N VAL A 17 -3.00 -16.30 -16.69
CA VAL A 17 -1.83 -15.46 -16.99
C VAL A 17 -1.87 -14.99 -18.44
N ARG A 18 -2.12 -15.89 -19.40
CA ARG A 18 -2.23 -15.55 -20.82
C ARG A 18 -3.37 -14.57 -21.08
N ALA A 19 -4.55 -14.80 -20.48
CA ALA A 19 -5.68 -13.91 -20.55
C ALA A 19 -5.36 -12.50 -20.01
N GLY A 20 -4.50 -12.39 -18.99
CA GLY A 20 -4.05 -11.11 -18.44
C GLY A 20 -3.15 -10.29 -19.37
N PHE A 21 -2.60 -10.90 -20.44
CA PHE A 21 -1.82 -10.20 -21.48
C PHE A 21 -2.59 -10.07 -22.80
N ASP A 22 -3.63 -10.86 -23.01
CA ASP A 22 -4.51 -10.78 -24.18
C ASP A 22 -5.73 -9.92 -23.86
N GLY A 23 -5.73 -8.68 -24.30
CA GLY A 23 -6.80 -7.69 -24.05
C GLY A 23 -8.12 -7.97 -24.78
N SER A 24 -8.34 -9.19 -25.31
CA SER A 24 -9.58 -9.54 -26.03
C SER A 24 -10.78 -9.68 -25.07
N ASP A 25 -12.00 -9.49 -25.60
CA ASP A 25 -13.23 -9.63 -24.81
C ASP A 25 -13.40 -11.05 -24.20
N PRO A 26 -13.08 -12.16 -24.90
CA PRO A 26 -13.11 -13.49 -24.31
C PRO A 26 -12.14 -13.62 -23.12
N SER A 27 -10.94 -13.07 -23.22
CA SER A 27 -9.95 -13.11 -22.15
C SER A 27 -10.41 -12.30 -20.92
N ARG A 28 -11.00 -11.12 -21.12
CA ARG A 28 -11.65 -10.37 -20.03
C ARG A 28 -12.77 -11.14 -19.36
N ALA A 29 -13.63 -11.78 -20.14
CA ALA A 29 -14.71 -12.61 -19.59
C ALA A 29 -14.18 -13.78 -18.75
N THR A 30 -13.08 -14.42 -19.18
CA THR A 30 -12.41 -15.48 -18.41
C THR A 30 -11.88 -14.95 -17.07
N LEU A 31 -11.21 -13.79 -17.08
CA LEU A 31 -10.70 -13.17 -15.85
C LEU A 31 -11.84 -12.74 -14.92
N MET A 32 -12.92 -12.15 -15.44
CA MET A 32 -14.10 -11.77 -14.63
C MET A 32 -14.73 -12.99 -13.95
N ALA A 33 -14.87 -14.11 -14.65
CA ALA A 33 -15.37 -15.35 -14.07
C ALA A 33 -14.44 -15.89 -12.97
N ALA A 34 -13.13 -15.77 -13.16
CA ALA A 34 -12.12 -16.26 -12.21
C ALA A 34 -12.03 -15.44 -10.91
N LEU A 35 -12.60 -14.21 -10.83
CA LEU A 35 -12.70 -13.45 -9.59
C LEU A 35 -13.51 -14.15 -8.48
N HIS A 36 -14.40 -15.06 -8.87
CA HIS A 36 -15.24 -15.84 -7.95
C HIS A 36 -14.77 -17.29 -7.79
N HIS A 37 -13.58 -17.62 -8.28
CA HIS A 37 -13.06 -18.98 -8.25
C HIS A 37 -12.76 -19.42 -6.81
N PRO A 38 -13.03 -20.68 -6.42
CA PRO A 38 -12.74 -21.18 -5.07
C PRO A 38 -11.26 -21.07 -4.68
N PHE A 39 -10.35 -21.23 -5.64
CA PHE A 39 -8.92 -21.11 -5.37
C PHE A 39 -8.44 -19.65 -5.33
N PRO A 40 -7.83 -19.20 -4.20
CA PRO A 40 -7.32 -17.85 -4.05
C PRO A 40 -6.34 -17.42 -5.16
N ARG A 41 -5.47 -18.35 -5.61
CA ARG A 41 -4.51 -18.08 -6.70
C ARG A 41 -5.22 -17.67 -8.00
N ALA A 42 -6.39 -18.25 -8.31
CA ALA A 42 -7.15 -17.85 -9.49
C ALA A 42 -7.71 -16.43 -9.35
N ARG A 43 -8.26 -16.08 -8.18
CA ARG A 43 -8.75 -14.72 -7.89
C ARG A 43 -7.64 -13.67 -7.97
N SER A 44 -6.45 -14.00 -7.41
CA SER A 44 -5.24 -13.16 -7.52
C SER A 44 -4.79 -12.93 -8.96
N LEU A 45 -4.71 -13.99 -9.75
CA LEU A 45 -4.35 -13.88 -11.18
C LEU A 45 -5.37 -13.07 -11.97
N ALA A 46 -6.65 -13.25 -11.64
CA ALA A 46 -7.76 -12.56 -12.31
C ALA A 46 -7.72 -11.04 -12.06
N ILE A 47 -7.62 -10.59 -10.81
CA ILE A 47 -7.61 -9.15 -10.51
C ILE A 47 -6.39 -8.47 -11.11
N ARG A 48 -5.20 -9.09 -11.04
CA ARG A 48 -3.98 -8.58 -11.66
C ARG A 48 -4.06 -8.55 -13.19
N GLY A 49 -4.74 -9.52 -13.80
CA GLY A 49 -5.01 -9.54 -15.23
C GLY A 49 -5.94 -8.40 -15.65
N LEU A 50 -7.05 -8.21 -14.96
CA LEU A 50 -8.01 -7.13 -15.21
C LEU A 50 -7.39 -5.74 -15.00
N ALA A 51 -6.51 -5.59 -14.01
CA ALA A 51 -5.78 -4.34 -13.80
C ALA A 51 -4.91 -3.96 -15.01
N ARG A 52 -4.21 -4.92 -15.64
CA ARG A 52 -3.47 -4.67 -16.89
C ARG A 52 -4.36 -4.20 -18.04
N HIS A 53 -5.59 -4.68 -18.07
CA HIS A 53 -6.60 -4.26 -19.04
C HIS A 53 -7.27 -2.92 -18.71
N GLN A 54 -6.91 -2.29 -17.57
CA GLN A 54 -7.53 -1.07 -17.06
C GLN A 54 -9.06 -1.19 -16.94
N CYS A 55 -9.53 -2.37 -16.52
CA CYS A 55 -10.95 -2.74 -16.42
C CYS A 55 -11.39 -2.96 -14.97
N VAL A 56 -10.66 -2.41 -13.99
CA VAL A 56 -11.02 -2.55 -12.56
C VAL A 56 -11.62 -1.25 -12.06
N ASP A 57 -12.74 -1.38 -11.39
CA ASP A 57 -13.44 -0.31 -10.69
C ASP A 57 -13.70 -0.70 -9.22
N ASN A 58 -14.39 0.18 -8.48
CA ASN A 58 -14.72 -0.05 -7.07
C ASN A 58 -15.63 -1.28 -6.85
N GLU A 59 -16.52 -1.60 -7.80
CA GLU A 59 -17.42 -2.74 -7.67
C GLU A 59 -16.67 -4.07 -7.78
N ILE A 60 -15.70 -4.15 -8.69
CA ILE A 60 -14.82 -5.31 -8.86
C ILE A 60 -13.90 -5.49 -7.66
N LEU A 61 -13.35 -4.39 -7.10
CA LEU A 61 -12.42 -4.43 -5.98
C LEU A 61 -13.08 -4.86 -4.66
N ARG A 62 -14.26 -4.33 -4.37
CA ARG A 62 -14.91 -4.49 -3.06
C ARG A 62 -14.97 -5.93 -2.54
N PRO A 63 -15.45 -6.93 -3.29
CA PRO A 63 -15.48 -8.31 -2.80
C PRO A 63 -14.08 -8.87 -2.50
N LEU A 64 -13.03 -8.44 -3.23
CA LEU A 64 -11.67 -8.92 -3.06
C LEU A 64 -10.97 -8.25 -1.86
N LEU A 65 -11.34 -7.03 -1.50
CA LEU A 65 -10.89 -6.38 -0.26
C LEU A 65 -11.47 -7.06 1.00
N HIS A 66 -12.53 -7.86 0.86
CA HIS A 66 -13.11 -8.68 1.93
C HIS A 66 -12.84 -10.17 1.75
N ASP A 67 -11.87 -10.55 0.91
CA ASP A 67 -11.51 -11.94 0.69
C ASP A 67 -10.95 -12.58 1.97
N GLU A 68 -11.23 -13.87 2.17
CA GLU A 68 -10.68 -14.63 3.30
C GLU A 68 -9.16 -14.89 3.18
N ASN A 69 -8.60 -14.73 1.99
CA ASN A 69 -7.19 -14.98 1.72
C ASN A 69 -6.39 -13.67 1.64
N ALA A 70 -5.44 -13.50 2.56
CA ALA A 70 -4.61 -12.31 2.67
C ALA A 70 -3.84 -11.94 1.37
N ASN A 71 -3.46 -12.91 0.55
CA ASN A 71 -2.77 -12.62 -0.72
C ASN A 71 -3.74 -12.00 -1.75
N VAL A 72 -5.00 -12.45 -1.79
CA VAL A 72 -6.02 -11.84 -2.66
C VAL A 72 -6.31 -10.41 -2.22
N ILE A 73 -6.45 -10.17 -0.91
CA ILE A 73 -6.61 -8.81 -0.36
C ILE A 73 -5.44 -7.93 -0.78
N ARG A 74 -4.20 -8.40 -0.65
CA ARG A 74 -2.99 -7.63 -1.01
C ARG A 74 -2.93 -7.33 -2.49
N ASP A 75 -3.25 -8.29 -3.37
CA ASP A 75 -3.32 -8.05 -4.81
C ASP A 75 -4.42 -7.02 -5.15
N ALA A 76 -5.57 -7.07 -4.47
CA ALA A 76 -6.63 -6.06 -4.62
C ALA A 76 -6.20 -4.67 -4.14
N LEU A 77 -5.47 -4.57 -3.03
CA LEU A 77 -4.91 -3.32 -2.51
C LEU A 77 -3.86 -2.72 -3.46
N GLU A 78 -2.98 -3.56 -4.04
CA GLU A 78 -2.03 -3.12 -5.06
C GLU A 78 -2.75 -2.50 -6.26
N VAL A 79 -3.86 -3.11 -6.68
CA VAL A 79 -4.69 -2.58 -7.78
C VAL A 79 -5.43 -1.32 -7.36
N ALA A 80 -5.99 -1.27 -6.14
CA ALA A 80 -6.68 -0.10 -5.60
C ALA A 80 -5.79 1.14 -5.60
N ALA A 81 -4.51 1.00 -5.22
CA ALA A 81 -3.53 2.09 -5.19
C ALA A 81 -3.33 2.79 -6.54
N HIS A 82 -3.71 2.15 -7.65
CA HIS A 82 -3.59 2.70 -9.01
C HIS A 82 -4.91 3.20 -9.61
N LEU A 83 -5.99 3.18 -8.85
CA LEU A 83 -7.25 3.81 -9.29
C LEU A 83 -7.14 5.33 -9.19
N GLU A 84 -7.80 6.02 -10.10
CA GLU A 84 -7.88 7.48 -10.05
C GLU A 84 -8.67 7.98 -8.82
N THR A 85 -9.72 7.24 -8.44
CA THR A 85 -10.56 7.55 -7.29
C THR A 85 -11.18 6.29 -6.70
N VAL A 86 -11.43 6.32 -5.40
CA VAL A 86 -12.22 5.32 -4.69
C VAL A 86 -13.48 5.94 -4.09
N ASN A 87 -14.53 5.13 -3.98
CA ASN A 87 -15.78 5.55 -3.36
C ASN A 87 -15.76 5.33 -1.83
N GLU A 88 -16.79 5.86 -1.14
CA GLU A 88 -16.91 5.75 0.32
C GLU A 88 -16.87 4.29 0.83
N GLU A 89 -17.48 3.36 0.08
CA GLU A 89 -17.51 1.94 0.46
C GLU A 89 -16.10 1.32 0.38
N THR A 90 -15.33 1.66 -0.64
CA THR A 90 -13.93 1.22 -0.78
C THR A 90 -13.06 1.85 0.30
N THR A 91 -13.20 3.15 0.58
CA THR A 91 -12.50 3.83 1.68
C THR A 91 -12.83 3.18 3.04
N ALA A 92 -14.09 2.83 3.29
CA ALA A 92 -14.48 2.13 4.51
C ALA A 92 -13.86 0.72 4.62
N ALA A 93 -13.73 0.00 3.50
CA ALA A 93 -13.03 -1.28 3.46
C ALA A 93 -11.52 -1.11 3.79
N LEU A 94 -10.86 -0.08 3.23
CA LEU A 94 -9.48 0.23 3.57
C LEU A 94 -9.33 0.57 5.06
N SER A 95 -10.20 1.40 5.64
CA SER A 95 -10.19 1.71 7.08
C SER A 95 -10.26 0.45 7.95
N GLN A 96 -11.09 -0.52 7.57
CA GLN A 96 -11.16 -1.81 8.29
C GLN A 96 -9.85 -2.61 8.16
N LEU A 97 -9.26 -2.66 6.95
CA LEU A 97 -8.02 -3.39 6.67
C LEU A 97 -6.79 -2.80 7.37
N LEU A 98 -6.80 -1.52 7.75
CA LEU A 98 -5.77 -0.91 8.63
C LEU A 98 -5.67 -1.57 10.01
N ASN A 99 -6.67 -2.37 10.42
CA ASN A 99 -6.69 -3.15 11.65
C ASN A 99 -6.60 -4.67 11.40
N HIS A 100 -6.15 -5.10 10.20
CA HIS A 100 -6.05 -6.51 9.86
C HIS A 100 -4.97 -7.20 10.70
N ALA A 101 -5.17 -8.51 11.00
CA ALA A 101 -4.25 -9.29 11.81
C ALA A 101 -2.90 -9.57 11.13
N ASP A 102 -2.87 -9.63 9.80
CA ASP A 102 -1.64 -9.82 9.02
C ASP A 102 -0.98 -8.45 8.75
N PRO A 103 0.24 -8.19 9.26
CA PRO A 103 0.96 -6.94 9.02
C PRO A 103 1.23 -6.64 7.54
N LEU A 104 1.29 -7.66 6.67
CA LEU A 104 1.48 -7.45 5.23
C LEU A 104 0.23 -6.85 4.57
N VAL A 105 -0.96 -7.17 5.09
CA VAL A 105 -2.20 -6.53 4.64
C VAL A 105 -2.25 -5.09 5.15
N VAL A 106 -1.89 -4.85 6.41
CA VAL A 106 -1.83 -3.48 6.97
C VAL A 106 -0.85 -2.62 6.15
N GLU A 107 0.36 -3.11 5.90
CA GLU A 107 1.38 -2.41 5.09
C GLU A 107 0.84 -2.05 3.69
N ALA A 108 0.23 -3.01 2.99
CA ALA A 108 -0.36 -2.78 1.67
C ALA A 108 -1.53 -1.79 1.71
N THR A 109 -2.35 -1.83 2.77
CA THR A 109 -3.47 -0.89 2.95
C THR A 109 -2.98 0.53 3.19
N VAL A 110 -1.96 0.69 4.05
CA VAL A 110 -1.32 1.98 4.31
C VAL A 110 -0.73 2.57 3.03
N PHE A 111 -0.04 1.73 2.23
CA PHE A 111 0.48 2.14 0.94
C PHE A 111 -0.63 2.62 0.01
N ALA A 112 -1.71 1.85 -0.15
CA ALA A 112 -2.84 2.22 -0.99
C ALA A 112 -3.51 3.53 -0.52
N ALA A 113 -3.66 3.73 0.79
CA ALA A 113 -4.21 4.96 1.34
C ALA A 113 -3.34 6.20 1.02
N GLY A 114 -2.01 6.04 1.04
CA GLY A 114 -1.06 7.10 0.66
C GLY A 114 -1.15 7.45 -0.82
N GLU A 115 -1.09 6.44 -1.71
CA GLU A 115 -1.18 6.64 -3.17
C GLU A 115 -2.51 7.29 -3.60
N LEU A 116 -3.61 6.94 -2.91
CA LEU A 116 -4.93 7.51 -3.16
C LEU A 116 -5.16 8.87 -2.49
N GLY A 117 -4.23 9.34 -1.65
CA GLY A 117 -4.35 10.62 -0.94
C GLY A 117 -5.51 10.68 0.05
N LEU A 118 -5.86 9.56 0.71
CA LEU A 118 -7.04 9.44 1.57
C LEU A 118 -6.85 10.19 2.90
N SER A 119 -7.06 11.49 2.88
CA SER A 119 -6.90 12.39 4.04
C SER A 119 -7.83 12.02 5.21
N GLU A 120 -8.98 11.43 4.93
CA GLU A 120 -9.93 10.95 5.94
C GLU A 120 -9.41 9.78 6.79
N LEU A 121 -8.34 9.10 6.35
CA LEU A 121 -7.70 8.00 7.10
C LEU A 121 -6.47 8.44 7.89
N VAL A 122 -6.16 9.73 7.94
CA VAL A 122 -4.92 10.24 8.57
C VAL A 122 -4.84 9.91 10.06
N ASP A 123 -5.94 9.88 10.80
CA ASP A 123 -5.93 9.50 12.21
C ASP A 123 -5.47 8.05 12.42
N GLU A 124 -5.96 7.12 11.60
CA GLU A 124 -5.55 5.72 11.63
C GLU A 124 -4.10 5.55 11.16
N LEU A 125 -3.69 6.28 10.12
CA LEU A 125 -2.31 6.28 9.63
C LEU A 125 -1.36 6.82 10.71
N ASN A 126 -1.70 7.88 11.43
CA ASN A 126 -0.95 8.39 12.56
C ASN A 126 -0.78 7.34 13.66
N ARG A 127 -1.83 6.63 14.02
CA ARG A 127 -1.78 5.54 15.02
C ARG A 127 -0.84 4.42 14.58
N ILE A 128 -0.93 3.98 13.33
CA ILE A 128 -0.06 2.93 12.78
C ILE A 128 1.40 3.39 12.76
N THR A 129 1.66 4.58 12.28
CA THR A 129 3.01 5.17 12.19
C THR A 129 3.64 5.30 13.57
N ALA A 130 2.88 5.72 14.57
CA ALA A 130 3.39 5.93 15.92
C ALA A 130 3.62 4.64 16.71
N SER A 131 2.81 3.59 16.51
CA SER A 131 2.74 2.50 17.48
C SER A 131 2.57 1.08 16.92
N HIS A 132 2.52 0.86 15.61
CA HIS A 132 2.39 -0.49 15.08
C HIS A 132 3.65 -1.31 15.40
N ASP A 133 3.50 -2.58 15.83
CA ASP A 133 4.62 -3.44 16.25
C ASP A 133 5.60 -3.71 15.11
N ASP A 134 5.09 -3.94 13.88
CA ASP A 134 5.93 -4.14 12.71
C ASP A 134 6.44 -2.80 12.16
N ALA A 135 7.76 -2.68 12.09
CA ALA A 135 8.41 -1.48 11.58
C ALA A 135 8.12 -1.20 10.10
N ARG A 136 7.75 -2.21 9.31
CA ARG A 136 7.36 -2.03 7.90
C ARG A 136 6.05 -1.24 7.80
N CYS A 137 5.07 -1.54 8.66
CA CYS A 137 3.83 -0.78 8.73
C CYS A 137 4.09 0.67 9.15
N ARG A 138 5.01 0.91 10.13
CA ARG A 138 5.39 2.27 10.53
C ARG A 138 6.12 3.01 9.41
N GLU A 139 7.02 2.32 8.68
CA GLU A 139 7.72 2.86 7.51
C GLU A 139 6.72 3.26 6.41
N ALA A 140 5.77 2.38 6.07
CA ALA A 140 4.71 2.65 5.11
C ALA A 140 3.85 3.85 5.56
N GLY A 141 3.51 3.93 6.86
CA GLY A 141 2.76 5.03 7.44
C GLY A 141 3.44 6.39 7.28
N VAL A 142 4.75 6.45 7.52
CA VAL A 142 5.53 7.66 7.27
C VAL A 142 5.45 8.10 5.80
N ILE A 143 5.57 7.15 4.87
CA ILE A 143 5.49 7.44 3.43
C ILE A 143 4.10 7.96 3.08
N ALA A 144 3.05 7.27 3.50
CA ALA A 144 1.67 7.65 3.22
C ALA A 144 1.31 9.04 3.77
N LEU A 145 1.70 9.34 5.01
CA LEU A 145 1.49 10.66 5.60
C LEU A 145 2.26 11.77 4.85
N GLY A 146 3.47 11.48 4.38
CA GLY A 146 4.25 12.41 3.55
C GLY A 146 3.60 12.65 2.18
N GLN A 147 3.04 11.61 1.55
CA GLN A 147 2.33 11.72 0.27
C GLN A 147 1.02 12.51 0.40
N ILE A 148 0.26 12.28 1.48
CA ILE A 148 -0.97 13.03 1.77
C ILE A 148 -0.64 14.51 2.08
N GLY A 149 0.46 14.78 2.79
CA GLY A 149 1.04 16.11 2.98
C GLY A 149 0.19 17.08 3.82
N ILE A 150 -0.74 16.60 4.64
CA ILE A 150 -1.52 17.47 5.52
C ILE A 150 -0.89 17.60 6.90
N ASP A 151 -1.04 18.77 7.51
CA ASP A 151 -0.36 19.17 8.76
C ASP A 151 -0.65 18.22 9.94
N GLN A 152 -1.79 17.52 9.90
CA GLN A 152 -2.19 16.52 10.91
C GLN A 152 -1.23 15.32 11.01
N GLY A 153 -0.47 14.99 9.94
CA GLY A 153 0.54 13.92 9.94
C GLY A 153 1.92 14.38 10.41
N ARG A 154 2.17 15.68 10.49
CA ARG A 154 3.49 16.28 10.70
C ARG A 154 4.20 15.83 11.97
N ASP A 155 3.52 15.90 13.11
CA ASP A 155 4.12 15.60 14.42
C ASP A 155 4.52 14.13 14.52
N VAL A 156 3.76 13.22 13.91
CA VAL A 156 4.05 11.78 13.89
C VAL A 156 5.26 11.49 12.99
N ILE A 157 5.40 12.19 11.86
CA ILE A 157 6.58 12.07 10.99
C ILE A 157 7.83 12.60 11.72
N LEU A 158 7.74 13.74 12.43
CA LEU A 158 8.83 14.24 13.25
C LEU A 158 9.25 13.25 14.34
N ALA A 159 8.29 12.64 15.03
CA ALA A 159 8.56 11.62 16.04
C ALA A 159 9.22 10.36 15.43
N ALA A 160 8.89 10.00 14.20
CA ALA A 160 9.44 8.86 13.48
C ALA A 160 10.95 8.99 13.19
N LEU A 161 11.55 10.19 13.30
CA LEU A 161 13.01 10.40 13.29
C LEU A 161 13.74 9.73 14.48
N GLN A 162 13.04 9.20 15.46
CA GLN A 162 13.61 8.47 16.60
C GLN A 162 13.43 6.94 16.48
N ASP A 163 12.85 6.44 15.40
CA ASP A 163 12.55 5.02 15.17
C ASP A 163 13.78 4.24 14.64
N LYS A 164 13.53 3.07 14.03
CA LYS A 164 14.54 2.26 13.34
C LYS A 164 15.11 3.00 12.13
N PRO A 165 16.34 2.69 11.70
CA PRO A 165 17.00 3.42 10.60
C PRO A 165 16.17 3.53 9.31
N THR A 166 15.46 2.47 8.94
CA THR A 166 14.61 2.48 7.74
C THR A 166 13.46 3.48 7.86
N VAL A 167 12.80 3.52 9.02
CA VAL A 167 11.71 4.47 9.30
C VAL A 167 12.26 5.90 9.36
N ARG A 168 13.39 6.13 10.08
CA ARG A 168 14.02 7.46 10.15
C ARG A 168 14.37 8.02 8.77
N ARG A 169 14.94 7.17 7.88
CA ARG A 169 15.25 7.55 6.51
C ARG A 169 14.00 8.00 5.75
N ARG A 170 12.89 7.29 5.90
CA ARG A 170 11.61 7.67 5.27
C ARG A 170 11.04 8.94 5.86
N ALA A 171 11.20 9.13 7.18
CA ALA A 171 10.78 10.36 7.84
C ALA A 171 11.50 11.59 7.27
N VAL A 172 12.81 11.51 7.03
CA VAL A 172 13.56 12.59 6.35
C VAL A 172 12.93 12.92 4.99
N VAL A 173 12.63 11.90 4.18
CA VAL A 173 12.01 12.14 2.86
C VAL A 173 10.61 12.71 3.00
N ALA A 174 9.79 12.18 3.90
CA ALA A 174 8.42 12.64 4.10
C ALA A 174 8.34 14.10 4.61
N LEU A 175 9.38 14.58 5.32
CA LEU A 175 9.45 15.97 5.78
C LEU A 175 9.59 16.99 4.65
N SER A 176 9.94 16.57 3.42
CA SER A 176 9.94 17.48 2.25
C SER A 176 8.56 18.05 1.92
N SER A 177 7.50 17.38 2.34
CA SER A 177 6.12 17.86 2.14
C SER A 177 5.68 18.92 3.15
N PHE A 178 6.56 19.32 4.09
CA PHE A 178 6.26 20.25 5.17
C PHE A 178 7.30 21.36 5.27
N GLU A 179 6.88 22.51 5.76
CA GLU A 179 7.75 23.67 5.97
C GLU A 179 7.70 24.11 7.44
N GLY A 180 8.77 24.77 7.89
CA GLY A 180 8.82 25.40 9.20
C GLY A 180 10.17 25.24 9.92
N PRO A 181 10.43 26.07 10.94
CA PRO A 181 11.72 26.07 11.65
C PRO A 181 11.99 24.79 12.44
N ASP A 182 10.96 24.07 12.84
CA ASP A 182 11.06 22.77 13.49
C ASP A 182 11.45 21.67 12.50
N ILE A 183 10.97 21.73 11.25
CA ILE A 183 11.40 20.83 10.17
C ILE A 183 12.87 21.02 9.86
N GLU A 184 13.32 22.28 9.68
CA GLU A 184 14.74 22.59 9.45
C GLU A 184 15.62 22.10 10.61
N THR A 185 15.20 22.33 11.84
CA THR A 185 15.90 21.84 13.03
C THR A 185 16.00 20.31 13.07
N ALA A 186 14.93 19.63 12.69
CA ALA A 186 14.87 18.16 12.64
C ALA A 186 15.79 17.60 11.54
N LEU A 187 15.80 18.23 10.35
CA LEU A 187 16.69 17.86 9.25
C LEU A 187 18.16 18.13 9.57
N ASP A 188 18.48 19.23 10.27
CA ASP A 188 19.83 19.52 10.76
C ASP A 188 20.31 18.45 11.74
N ALA A 189 19.46 18.00 12.64
CA ALA A 189 19.77 16.89 13.54
C ALA A 189 19.97 15.56 12.78
N ALA A 190 19.10 15.26 11.80
CA ALA A 190 19.18 14.07 10.99
C ALA A 190 20.44 14.04 10.08
N ALA A 191 20.99 15.19 9.70
CA ALA A 191 22.26 15.27 8.97
C ALA A 191 23.46 14.73 9.79
N HIS A 192 23.30 14.56 11.09
CA HIS A 192 24.29 13.98 12.01
C HIS A 192 23.85 12.60 12.54
N ASP A 193 22.86 11.96 11.91
CA ASP A 193 22.40 10.64 12.33
C ASP A 193 23.55 9.61 12.31
N ARG A 194 23.50 8.65 13.25
CA ARG A 194 24.45 7.53 13.31
C ARG A 194 24.41 6.64 12.07
N ASP A 195 23.26 6.55 11.39
CA ASP A 195 23.06 5.77 10.17
C ASP A 195 23.40 6.62 8.94
N TRP A 196 24.28 6.09 8.07
CA TRP A 196 24.75 6.81 6.90
C TRP A 196 23.63 7.01 5.85
N GLN A 197 22.64 6.09 5.77
CA GLN A 197 21.53 6.19 4.82
C GLN A 197 20.58 7.34 5.21
N VAL A 198 20.40 7.57 6.52
CA VAL A 198 19.63 8.72 7.01
C VAL A 198 20.34 10.02 6.65
N ARG A 199 21.67 10.11 6.90
CA ARG A 199 22.47 11.30 6.51
C ARG A 199 22.41 11.55 5.01
N SER A 200 22.55 10.49 4.20
CA SER A 200 22.46 10.57 2.73
C SER A 200 21.09 11.03 2.24
N ALA A 201 20.01 10.64 2.91
CA ALA A 201 18.66 11.12 2.57
C ALA A 201 18.54 12.65 2.79
N VAL A 202 19.11 13.19 3.88
CA VAL A 202 19.15 14.65 4.12
C VAL A 202 19.98 15.36 3.04
N GLU A 203 21.15 14.80 2.68
CA GLU A 203 21.99 15.38 1.62
C GLU A 203 21.28 15.41 0.27
N GLN A 204 20.52 14.36 -0.08
CA GLN A 204 19.75 14.30 -1.31
C GLN A 204 18.62 15.35 -1.29
N LEU A 205 17.86 15.41 -0.21
CA LEU A 205 16.77 16.36 -0.06
C LEU A 205 17.24 17.82 -0.20
N ARG A 206 18.43 18.15 0.35
CA ARG A 206 19.00 19.50 0.26
C ARG A 206 19.63 19.84 -1.09
N ARG A 207 19.98 18.82 -1.87
CA ARG A 207 20.59 19.01 -3.20
C ARG A 207 19.56 19.28 -4.29
N ASP A 208 18.41 18.63 -4.20
CA ASP A 208 17.29 18.75 -5.13
C ASP A 208 16.07 19.28 -4.35
N PRO A 209 16.07 20.55 -3.94
CA PRO A 209 14.86 21.16 -3.41
C PRO A 209 13.91 21.38 -4.60
N ASP A 210 12.77 20.69 -4.63
CA ASP A 210 11.70 20.88 -5.64
C ASP A 210 11.19 22.31 -5.70
#